data_44eb05c16d45d1b4c52f8388042ee9cb
#
_entry.id   44eb05c16d45d1b4c52f8388042ee9cb
#
_cell.length_a   1.000
_cell.length_b   1.000
_cell.length_c   1.000
_cell.angle_alpha   90.00
_cell.angle_beta   90.00
_cell.angle_gamma   90.00
#
_symmetry.space_group_name_H-M   'P 1'
#
loop_
_entity.id
_entity.type
_entity.pdbx_description
1 polymer ?
#
loop_
_entity_poly.entity_id
_entity_poly.type
_entity_poly.pdbx_seq_one_letter_code
_entity_poly.pdbx_strand_id
1 'polypeptide(L)'
;QTKQVENWDKCPEDFDVANFYGGDLAGVLSKMDYLEELGVEVLYFNPLFVSASSHKYDTQDYDYIDPHFGVIVEDGGEPMPQDCCDNRQASLYKARVTNKKNLEASNQLFIKLVEEAHRRGMRVILDGVFNHCGSFNKWMDREKIYDDAEDFEPGAFATKDSPYHSYFHFQNDNAFPDNLTYEGWWGHDTLPKLNYEESPELEAYILNVAKKWVSPPYNADGWRLDVAADLGHSQEYNHLFWKKFRNVVKEANPEALILAEHYGDPKDWLQGDQWDSVMNYDAFMEPMTWFLTGMEKHSDEYKDYMLGNIENYENTMTHYMASFATSSLQCAMNQLSNHDHSRFLTRTNHKVGRAANLGTQAASEGVNKGIMKEAVVIQMTWPGAPTLYYGDE
;
A
#
# COMPACT_ATOMS: atom_id res chain seq x y z
N GLN A 1 -2.06 20.07 -0.93
CA GLN A 1 -3.20 20.69 -0.21
C GLN A 1 -4.29 19.65 -0.02
N THR A 2 -4.84 19.55 1.18
CA THR A 2 -6.03 18.71 1.40
C THR A 2 -7.24 19.47 0.91
N LYS A 3 -7.97 18.91 -0.05
CA LYS A 3 -9.27 19.43 -0.51
C LYS A 3 -10.36 18.59 0.13
N GLN A 4 -11.27 19.22 0.84
CA GLN A 4 -12.40 18.52 1.43
C GLN A 4 -13.47 18.27 0.37
N VAL A 5 -13.90 17.02 0.23
CA VAL A 5 -15.04 16.64 -0.61
C VAL A 5 -16.29 16.76 0.26
N GLU A 6 -17.11 17.76 -0.04
CA GLU A 6 -18.32 18.05 0.76
C GLU A 6 -19.48 17.07 0.50
N ASN A 7 -19.48 16.45 -0.67
CA ASN A 7 -20.54 15.54 -1.07
C ASN A 7 -19.98 14.15 -1.34
N TRP A 8 -20.32 13.20 -0.50
CA TRP A 8 -19.96 11.80 -0.59
C TRP A 8 -20.26 11.14 -1.95
N ASP A 9 -21.36 11.55 -2.59
CA ASP A 9 -21.84 10.97 -3.85
C ASP A 9 -21.26 11.65 -5.10
N LYS A 10 -20.32 12.59 -4.96
CA LYS A 10 -19.74 13.32 -6.08
C LYS A 10 -18.24 13.15 -6.16
N CYS A 11 -17.74 12.96 -7.38
CA CYS A 11 -16.30 13.12 -7.64
C CYS A 11 -15.85 14.57 -7.43
N PRO A 12 -14.59 14.80 -7.01
CA PRO A 12 -13.99 16.13 -6.98
C PRO A 12 -14.08 16.79 -8.37
N GLU A 13 -14.46 18.07 -8.43
CA GLU A 13 -14.59 18.81 -9.69
C GLU A 13 -13.22 19.00 -10.38
N ASP A 14 -12.17 19.22 -9.58
CA ASP A 14 -10.78 19.41 -10.04
C ASP A 14 -9.96 18.19 -9.62
N PHE A 15 -10.06 17.09 -10.35
CA PHE A 15 -9.30 15.88 -10.05
C PHE A 15 -7.81 16.07 -10.37
N ASP A 16 -6.98 16.08 -9.34
CA ASP A 16 -5.53 16.09 -9.43
C ASP A 16 -4.97 14.99 -8.54
N VAL A 17 -4.28 14.04 -9.12
CA VAL A 17 -3.70 12.88 -8.42
C VAL A 17 -2.68 13.25 -7.34
N ALA A 18 -2.12 14.46 -7.40
CA ALA A 18 -1.19 14.96 -6.40
C ALA A 18 -1.88 15.56 -5.15
N ASN A 19 -3.20 15.70 -5.15
CA ASN A 19 -3.95 16.27 -4.04
C ASN A 19 -4.56 15.19 -3.14
N PHE A 20 -4.77 15.56 -1.87
CA PHE A 20 -5.59 14.81 -0.92
C PHE A 20 -7.01 15.40 -0.93
N TYR A 21 -8.02 14.54 -1.03
CA TYR A 21 -9.42 14.96 -1.14
C TYR A 21 -10.26 14.64 0.11
N GLY A 22 -9.63 14.31 1.22
CA GLY A 22 -10.26 13.80 2.41
C GLY A 22 -10.21 12.27 2.45
N GLY A 23 -11.03 11.65 3.31
CA GLY A 23 -10.93 10.21 3.56
C GLY A 23 -9.80 9.92 4.52
N ASP A 24 -9.88 10.52 5.71
CA ASP A 24 -9.00 10.27 6.84
C ASP A 24 -9.57 9.19 7.79
N LEU A 25 -8.83 8.84 8.82
CA LEU A 25 -9.25 7.82 9.79
C LEU A 25 -10.50 8.26 10.59
N ALA A 26 -10.69 9.55 10.81
CA ALA A 26 -11.91 10.07 11.44
C ALA A 26 -13.13 9.90 10.51
N GLY A 27 -12.93 10.09 9.21
CA GLY A 27 -13.93 9.81 8.19
C GLY A 27 -14.35 8.35 8.17
N VAL A 28 -13.38 7.43 8.21
CA VAL A 28 -13.67 5.98 8.31
C VAL A 28 -14.47 5.68 9.57
N LEU A 29 -14.05 6.19 10.74
CA LEU A 29 -14.79 6.03 12.00
C LEU A 29 -16.24 6.51 11.88
N SER A 30 -16.48 7.61 11.17
CA SER A 30 -17.83 8.15 10.95
C SER A 30 -18.70 7.28 10.05
N LYS A 31 -18.11 6.34 9.31
CA LYS A 31 -18.77 5.44 8.35
C LYS A 31 -18.80 3.98 8.79
N MET A 32 -18.42 3.68 10.01
CA MET A 32 -18.41 2.31 10.53
C MET A 32 -19.78 1.64 10.48
N ASP A 33 -20.89 2.38 10.72
CA ASP A 33 -22.25 1.84 10.61
C ASP A 33 -22.55 1.41 9.16
N TYR A 34 -22.17 2.22 8.19
CA TYR A 34 -22.31 1.91 6.77
C TYR A 34 -21.52 0.66 6.38
N LEU A 35 -20.26 0.55 6.83
CA LEU A 35 -19.40 -0.59 6.54
C LEU A 35 -19.95 -1.88 7.17
N GLU A 36 -20.50 -1.80 8.39
CA GLU A 36 -21.16 -2.91 9.07
C GLU A 36 -22.44 -3.35 8.33
N GLU A 37 -23.27 -2.40 7.89
CA GLU A 37 -24.49 -2.68 7.10
C GLU A 37 -24.14 -3.31 5.74
N LEU A 38 -23.03 -2.89 5.11
CA LEU A 38 -22.53 -3.49 3.88
C LEU A 38 -22.02 -4.93 4.08
N GLY A 39 -21.77 -5.34 5.33
CA GLY A 39 -21.25 -6.66 5.67
C GLY A 39 -19.72 -6.78 5.59
N VAL A 40 -19.02 -5.67 5.77
CA VAL A 40 -17.54 -5.66 5.79
C VAL A 40 -17.05 -6.35 7.06
N GLU A 41 -16.20 -7.37 6.90
CA GLU A 41 -15.57 -8.10 8.00
C GLU A 41 -14.10 -7.69 8.20
N VAL A 42 -13.45 -7.13 7.17
CA VAL A 42 -12.05 -6.73 7.20
C VAL A 42 -11.87 -5.38 6.52
N LEU A 43 -11.19 -4.47 7.20
CA LEU A 43 -10.71 -3.21 6.64
C LEU A 43 -9.24 -3.35 6.25
N TYR A 44 -8.95 -3.32 4.96
CA TYR A 44 -7.59 -3.21 4.45
C TYR A 44 -7.33 -1.77 4.02
N PHE A 45 -6.31 -1.17 4.59
CA PHE A 45 -5.88 0.19 4.25
C PHE A 45 -4.63 0.15 3.39
N ASN A 46 -4.61 0.95 2.32
CA ASN A 46 -3.36 1.36 1.68
C ASN A 46 -2.45 2.01 2.73
N PRO A 47 -1.14 2.23 2.46
CA PRO A 47 -0.21 2.67 3.50
C PRO A 47 -0.72 3.87 4.29
N LEU A 48 -0.69 3.76 5.62
CA LEU A 48 -1.13 4.82 6.56
C LEU A 48 0.05 5.55 7.20
N PHE A 49 1.27 5.05 7.05
CA PHE A 49 2.45 5.64 7.67
C PHE A 49 2.79 7.01 7.07
N VAL A 50 3.55 7.79 7.82
CA VAL A 50 4.00 9.12 7.35
C VAL A 50 4.65 8.98 5.99
N SER A 51 4.20 9.79 5.02
CA SER A 51 4.67 9.79 3.65
C SER A 51 4.28 11.08 2.95
N ALA A 52 5.13 11.57 2.06
CA ALA A 52 4.92 12.84 1.36
C ALA A 52 3.91 12.73 0.22
N SER A 53 3.80 11.57 -0.43
CA SER A 53 2.89 11.37 -1.56
C SER A 53 1.46 11.08 -1.14
N SER A 54 0.53 11.22 -2.09
CA SER A 54 -0.88 10.85 -1.91
C SER A 54 -1.09 9.33 -1.89
N HIS A 55 -0.26 8.57 -2.63
CA HIS A 55 -0.32 7.10 -2.65
C HIS A 55 0.35 6.42 -1.44
N LYS A 56 1.29 7.10 -0.79
CA LYS A 56 1.99 6.70 0.45
C LYS A 56 2.86 5.43 0.38
N TYR A 57 3.20 4.96 -0.82
CA TYR A 57 4.16 3.88 -1.02
C TYR A 57 5.63 4.33 -0.93
N ASP A 58 5.88 5.57 -0.55
CA ASP A 58 7.16 6.20 -0.26
C ASP A 58 7.29 6.51 1.23
N THR A 59 7.26 5.46 2.06
CA THR A 59 7.22 5.59 3.53
C THR A 59 8.34 6.48 4.05
N GLN A 60 7.97 7.48 4.84
CA GLN A 60 8.87 8.44 5.49
C GLN A 60 9.19 8.05 6.93
N ASP A 61 8.23 7.53 7.67
CA ASP A 61 8.41 7.03 9.04
C ASP A 61 7.47 5.86 9.33
N TYR A 62 8.01 4.69 9.64
CA TYR A 62 7.26 3.46 9.94
C TYR A 62 6.68 3.42 11.35
N ASP A 63 7.05 4.36 12.21
CA ASP A 63 6.64 4.37 13.61
C ASP A 63 5.33 5.09 13.88
N TYR A 64 4.86 5.88 12.91
CA TYR A 64 3.72 6.76 13.10
C TYR A 64 2.77 6.75 11.90
N ILE A 65 1.47 6.85 12.24
CA ILE A 65 0.42 7.16 11.26
C ILE A 65 0.60 8.60 10.79
N ASP A 66 0.42 8.84 9.49
CA ASP A 66 0.53 10.16 8.90
C ASP A 66 -0.49 11.13 9.50
N PRO A 67 -0.07 12.28 10.03
CA PRO A 67 -0.97 13.28 10.60
C PRO A 67 -2.03 13.81 9.62
N HIS A 68 -1.80 13.71 8.30
CA HIS A 68 -2.80 14.10 7.29
C HIS A 68 -3.94 13.08 7.16
N PHE A 69 -3.74 11.84 7.61
CA PHE A 69 -4.79 10.84 7.79
C PHE A 69 -5.23 10.71 9.24
N GLY A 70 -4.39 11.16 10.16
CA GLY A 70 -4.60 11.12 11.60
C GLY A 70 -5.11 12.42 12.17
N VAL A 71 -4.32 13.03 13.06
CA VAL A 71 -4.67 14.24 13.80
C VAL A 71 -3.54 15.25 13.76
N ILE A 72 -3.84 16.46 13.34
CA ILE A 72 -2.94 17.62 13.46
C ILE A 72 -3.35 18.40 14.69
N VAL A 73 -2.62 18.26 15.80
CA VAL A 73 -2.86 18.95 17.08
C VAL A 73 -2.21 20.33 17.07
N GLU A 74 -0.99 20.39 16.56
CA GLU A 74 -0.23 21.62 16.41
C GLU A 74 0.07 21.81 14.92
N ASP A 75 -0.32 22.96 14.40
CA ASP A 75 -0.10 23.36 13.01
C ASP A 75 0.74 24.64 12.97
N GLY A 76 1.56 24.77 11.95
CA GLY A 76 2.43 25.93 11.81
C GLY A 76 3.27 25.90 10.56
N GLY A 77 3.97 27.00 10.30
CA GLY A 77 4.71 27.18 9.07
C GLY A 77 3.83 27.65 7.91
N GLU A 78 4.45 27.74 6.74
CA GLU A 78 3.81 28.22 5.51
C GLU A 78 3.80 27.13 4.45
N PRO A 79 2.78 27.07 3.58
CA PRO A 79 2.80 26.24 2.41
C PRO A 79 4.02 26.52 1.55
N MET A 80 4.58 25.49 0.92
CA MET A 80 5.68 25.70 -0.01
C MET A 80 5.26 26.67 -1.14
N PRO A 81 6.09 27.66 -1.49
CA PRO A 81 5.80 28.56 -2.60
C PRO A 81 5.56 27.79 -3.90
N GLN A 82 4.62 28.26 -4.73
CA GLN A 82 4.18 27.54 -5.93
C GLN A 82 5.31 27.22 -6.93
N ASP A 83 6.32 28.08 -7.02
CA ASP A 83 7.45 27.93 -7.95
C ASP A 83 8.72 27.41 -7.26
N CYS A 84 8.60 26.88 -6.03
CA CYS A 84 9.71 26.38 -5.26
C CYS A 84 9.89 24.88 -5.49
N CYS A 85 11.13 24.47 -5.77
CA CYS A 85 11.53 23.07 -5.90
C CYS A 85 12.40 22.59 -4.71
N ASP A 86 12.54 23.39 -3.66
CA ASP A 86 13.35 23.08 -2.48
C ASP A 86 12.42 22.68 -1.31
N ASN A 87 12.36 21.40 -1.01
CA ASN A 87 11.51 20.84 0.03
C ASN A 87 11.85 21.34 1.44
N ARG A 88 13.04 21.88 1.67
CA ARG A 88 13.41 22.56 2.94
C ARG A 88 12.49 23.75 3.25
N GLN A 89 11.88 24.35 2.24
CA GLN A 89 10.92 25.45 2.37
C GLN A 89 9.50 24.99 2.64
N ALA A 90 9.22 23.70 2.66
CA ALA A 90 7.91 23.15 3.00
C ALA A 90 7.68 23.14 4.52
N SER A 91 7.78 24.32 5.16
CA SER A 91 7.76 24.44 6.62
C SER A 91 6.45 23.96 7.24
N LEU A 92 5.33 24.14 6.56
CA LEU A 92 4.03 23.61 7.00
C LEU A 92 4.02 22.09 7.02
N TYR A 93 4.51 21.42 5.94
CA TYR A 93 4.60 19.98 5.89
C TYR A 93 5.55 19.46 6.99
N LYS A 94 6.75 20.04 7.07
CA LYS A 94 7.75 19.70 8.07
C LYS A 94 7.17 19.80 9.49
N ALA A 95 6.54 20.92 9.84
CA ALA A 95 5.93 21.10 11.16
C ALA A 95 4.89 20.02 11.50
N ARG A 96 4.12 19.55 10.51
CA ARG A 96 3.10 18.52 10.73
C ARG A 96 3.69 17.14 10.95
N VAL A 97 4.69 16.74 10.15
CA VAL A 97 5.21 15.36 10.12
C VAL A 97 6.39 15.11 11.06
N THR A 98 7.01 16.16 11.63
CA THR A 98 8.08 16.03 12.63
C THR A 98 7.61 16.34 14.06
N ASN A 99 6.43 16.94 14.21
CA ASN A 99 5.89 17.26 15.53
C ASN A 99 5.38 15.99 16.25
N LYS A 100 6.01 15.65 17.36
CA LYS A 100 5.72 14.46 18.14
C LYS A 100 4.28 14.38 18.65
N LYS A 101 3.66 15.51 18.97
CA LYS A 101 2.24 15.54 19.41
C LYS A 101 1.30 15.15 18.28
N ASN A 102 1.57 15.60 17.06
CA ASN A 102 0.79 15.20 15.88
C ASN A 102 0.94 13.69 15.60
N LEU A 103 2.16 13.20 15.63
CA LEU A 103 2.50 11.81 15.38
C LEU A 103 1.84 10.88 16.43
N GLU A 104 1.97 11.21 17.71
CA GLU A 104 1.36 10.45 18.81
C GLU A 104 -0.17 10.51 18.78
N ALA A 105 -0.76 11.68 18.53
CA ALA A 105 -2.21 11.83 18.40
C ALA A 105 -2.76 11.02 17.22
N SER A 106 -2.04 10.93 16.13
CA SER A 106 -2.41 10.12 14.97
C SER A 106 -2.36 8.62 15.29
N ASN A 107 -1.34 8.17 16.00
CA ASN A 107 -1.29 6.78 16.50
C ASN A 107 -2.46 6.47 17.45
N GLN A 108 -2.84 7.43 18.32
CA GLN A 108 -3.99 7.25 19.21
C GLN A 108 -5.33 7.16 18.46
N LEU A 109 -5.49 7.91 17.35
CA LEU A 109 -6.67 7.80 16.51
C LEU A 109 -6.74 6.43 15.81
N PHE A 110 -5.60 5.91 15.35
CA PHE A 110 -5.53 4.56 14.77
C PHE A 110 -5.92 3.49 15.80
N ILE A 111 -5.41 3.58 17.03
CA ILE A 111 -5.79 2.65 18.12
C ILE A 111 -7.32 2.66 18.30
N LYS A 112 -7.94 3.84 18.38
CA LYS A 112 -9.41 3.96 18.49
C LYS A 112 -10.15 3.34 17.32
N LEU A 113 -9.61 3.48 16.10
CA LEU A 113 -10.20 2.87 14.90
C LEU A 113 -10.17 1.35 15.00
N VAL A 114 -9.05 0.76 15.40
CA VAL A 114 -8.93 -0.69 15.56
C VAL A 114 -9.87 -1.19 16.68
N GLU A 115 -9.92 -0.50 17.82
CA GLU A 115 -10.84 -0.84 18.92
C GLU A 115 -12.30 -0.81 18.46
N GLU A 116 -12.70 0.21 17.70
CA GLU A 116 -14.08 0.32 17.18
C GLU A 116 -14.38 -0.75 16.12
N ALA A 117 -13.42 -1.06 15.24
CA ALA A 117 -13.54 -2.15 14.28
C ALA A 117 -13.74 -3.50 15.01
N HIS A 118 -12.91 -3.80 16.01
CA HIS A 118 -13.02 -5.02 16.81
C HIS A 118 -14.34 -5.11 17.56
N ARG A 119 -14.81 -3.99 18.12
CA ARG A 119 -16.12 -3.94 18.81
C ARG A 119 -17.28 -4.35 17.89
N ARG A 120 -17.14 -4.12 16.58
CA ARG A 120 -18.11 -4.50 15.52
C ARG A 120 -17.84 -5.87 14.90
N GLY A 121 -16.80 -6.57 15.34
CA GLY A 121 -16.38 -7.84 14.77
C GLY A 121 -15.58 -7.72 13.47
N MET A 122 -15.15 -6.50 13.11
CA MET A 122 -14.31 -6.26 11.95
C MET A 122 -12.82 -6.36 12.34
N ARG A 123 -11.98 -6.75 11.38
CA ARG A 123 -10.52 -6.80 11.50
C ARG A 123 -9.87 -5.68 10.70
N VAL A 124 -8.62 -5.36 11.03
CA VAL A 124 -7.86 -4.28 10.38
C VAL A 124 -6.52 -4.80 9.88
N ILE A 125 -6.25 -4.63 8.58
CA ILE A 125 -4.99 -5.02 7.93
C ILE A 125 -4.26 -3.76 7.46
N LEU A 126 -2.98 -3.66 7.79
CA LEU A 126 -2.07 -2.60 7.38
C LEU A 126 -1.30 -2.96 6.11
N ASP A 127 -0.94 -1.97 5.33
CA ASP A 127 0.00 -2.12 4.21
C ASP A 127 1.44 -1.88 4.68
N GLY A 128 2.31 -2.84 4.42
CA GLY A 128 3.73 -2.82 4.78
C GLY A 128 4.62 -2.66 3.55
N VAL A 129 5.15 -1.46 3.37
CA VAL A 129 6.09 -1.14 2.28
C VAL A 129 7.51 -1.33 2.81
N PHE A 130 8.03 -2.55 2.74
CA PHE A 130 9.31 -2.90 3.36
C PHE A 130 10.45 -3.17 2.37
N ASN A 131 10.18 -3.20 1.07
CA ASN A 131 11.21 -3.36 0.05
C ASN A 131 12.05 -2.08 -0.15
N HIS A 132 11.42 -0.94 -0.03
CA HIS A 132 11.98 0.40 -0.22
C HIS A 132 11.35 1.39 0.76
N CYS A 133 11.91 2.57 0.84
CA CYS A 133 11.29 3.69 1.54
C CYS A 133 11.18 4.91 0.60
N GLY A 134 10.69 6.03 1.08
CA GLY A 134 10.70 7.29 0.32
C GLY A 134 12.02 8.05 0.44
N SER A 135 12.30 8.95 -0.50
CA SER A 135 13.44 9.88 -0.41
C SER A 135 13.31 10.85 0.77
N PHE A 136 12.08 11.06 1.26
CA PHE A 136 11.75 11.82 2.47
C PHE A 136 11.99 11.04 3.78
N ASN A 137 12.26 9.74 3.71
CA ASN A 137 12.40 8.90 4.90
C ASN A 137 13.51 9.44 5.82
N LYS A 138 13.26 9.45 7.14
CA LYS A 138 14.19 9.97 8.15
C LYS A 138 15.58 9.31 8.11
N TRP A 139 15.70 8.09 7.59
CA TRP A 139 16.97 7.40 7.45
C TRP A 139 17.78 7.89 6.23
N MET A 140 17.09 8.26 5.14
CA MET A 140 17.71 8.82 3.92
C MET A 140 17.82 10.34 4.02
N ASP A 141 16.73 11.01 4.33
CA ASP A 141 16.52 12.46 4.40
C ASP A 141 17.12 13.23 3.22
N ARG A 142 16.95 12.69 2.01
CA ARG A 142 17.38 13.38 0.78
C ARG A 142 16.72 14.75 0.65
N GLU A 143 15.47 14.86 1.08
CA GLU A 143 14.63 16.04 0.96
C GLU A 143 14.83 17.04 2.11
N LYS A 144 15.73 16.71 3.07
CA LYS A 144 16.17 17.59 4.17
C LYS A 144 15.00 18.09 5.04
N ILE A 145 14.08 17.20 5.32
CA ILE A 145 12.93 17.46 6.19
C ILE A 145 13.34 17.42 7.67
N TYR A 146 14.37 16.62 7.99
CA TYR A 146 14.81 16.38 9.37
C TYR A 146 16.08 17.13 9.78
N ASP A 147 16.78 17.82 8.86
CA ASP A 147 18.05 18.49 9.11
C ASP A 147 18.06 19.40 10.36
N ASP A 148 16.96 20.14 10.61
CA ASP A 148 16.85 21.04 11.76
C ASP A 148 15.81 20.54 12.80
N ALA A 149 15.35 19.30 12.69
CA ALA A 149 14.37 18.74 13.60
C ALA A 149 15.07 18.16 14.83
N GLU A 150 14.64 18.55 16.03
CA GLU A 150 15.15 17.98 17.28
C GLU A 150 14.81 16.48 17.35
N ASP A 151 15.66 15.69 17.97
CA ASP A 151 15.51 14.24 18.16
C ASP A 151 15.68 13.36 16.90
N PHE A 152 16.24 13.88 15.81
CA PHE A 152 16.54 13.10 14.60
C PHE A 152 18.05 13.09 14.32
N GLU A 153 18.55 11.91 13.95
CA GLU A 153 19.94 11.74 13.51
C GLU A 153 20.09 12.15 12.03
N PRO A 154 21.30 12.57 11.61
CA PRO A 154 21.54 12.91 10.20
C PRO A 154 21.21 11.76 9.25
N GLY A 155 20.48 12.06 8.19
CA GLY A 155 20.13 11.08 7.15
C GLY A 155 21.36 10.59 6.37
N ALA A 156 21.25 9.38 5.83
CA ALA A 156 22.33 8.74 5.07
C ALA A 156 22.68 9.46 3.77
N PHE A 157 21.79 10.28 3.23
CA PHE A 157 22.08 11.09 2.03
C PHE A 157 23.16 12.14 2.27
N ALA A 158 23.09 12.82 3.41
CA ALA A 158 23.93 13.95 3.73
C ALA A 158 25.38 13.55 4.09
N THR A 159 25.56 12.43 4.78
CA THR A 159 26.87 12.02 5.30
C THR A 159 27.01 10.50 5.43
N LYS A 160 28.20 9.99 5.11
CA LYS A 160 28.53 8.58 5.34
C LYS A 160 28.67 8.20 6.82
N ASP A 161 28.82 9.20 7.69
CA ASP A 161 28.88 8.99 9.15
C ASP A 161 27.48 8.87 9.78
N SER A 162 26.42 8.91 8.99
CA SER A 162 25.07 8.65 9.42
C SER A 162 24.92 7.25 10.02
N PRO A 163 24.20 7.09 11.15
CA PRO A 163 23.91 5.77 11.69
C PRO A 163 23.07 4.91 10.75
N TYR A 164 22.46 5.51 9.75
CA TYR A 164 21.62 4.84 8.75
C TYR A 164 22.36 4.54 7.44
N HIS A 165 23.68 4.78 7.36
CA HIS A 165 24.45 4.59 6.11
C HIS A 165 24.29 3.15 5.57
N SER A 166 24.38 2.13 6.43
CA SER A 166 24.25 0.72 6.04
C SER A 166 22.84 0.30 5.60
N TYR A 167 21.82 1.16 5.84
CA TYR A 167 20.45 0.87 5.43
C TYR A 167 20.25 0.97 3.92
N PHE A 168 21.22 1.57 3.23
CA PHE A 168 21.21 1.80 1.78
C PHE A 168 22.53 1.34 1.15
N HIS A 169 22.44 0.91 -0.10
CA HIS A 169 23.60 0.57 -0.87
C HIS A 169 24.06 1.79 -1.70
N PHE A 170 25.23 2.37 -1.35
CA PHE A 170 25.87 3.46 -2.11
C PHE A 170 26.94 2.91 -3.03
N GLN A 171 26.90 3.27 -4.32
CA GLN A 171 27.89 2.82 -5.31
C GLN A 171 29.23 3.53 -5.18
N ASN A 172 29.28 4.73 -4.57
CA ASN A 172 30.48 5.52 -4.43
C ASN A 172 30.47 6.38 -3.16
N ASP A 173 31.18 5.93 -2.14
CA ASP A 173 31.34 6.66 -0.87
C ASP A 173 32.16 7.96 -0.98
N ASN A 174 32.86 8.18 -2.08
CA ASN A 174 33.56 9.45 -2.29
C ASN A 174 32.65 10.56 -2.84
N ALA A 175 31.37 10.25 -3.11
CA ALA A 175 30.39 11.21 -3.60
C ALA A 175 29.70 12.02 -2.48
N PHE A 176 30.01 11.77 -1.21
CA PHE A 176 29.52 12.58 -0.10
C PHE A 176 30.18 13.97 -0.05
N PRO A 177 29.49 15.00 0.46
CA PRO A 177 28.09 14.99 0.96
C PRO A 177 27.05 14.98 -0.17
N ASP A 178 25.79 14.73 0.24
CA ASP A 178 24.62 14.70 -0.66
C ASP A 178 24.78 13.63 -1.76
N ASN A 179 24.97 12.38 -1.33
CA ASN A 179 25.34 11.27 -2.21
C ASN A 179 24.15 10.69 -2.97
N LEU A 180 24.07 10.96 -4.27
CA LEU A 180 23.02 10.47 -5.18
C LEU A 180 23.29 9.06 -5.75
N THR A 181 24.36 8.38 -5.31
CA THR A 181 24.73 7.06 -5.87
C THR A 181 24.08 5.89 -5.13
N TYR A 182 23.05 6.13 -4.31
CA TYR A 182 22.31 5.05 -3.67
C TYR A 182 21.44 4.29 -4.67
N GLU A 183 21.16 3.04 -4.34
CA GLU A 183 20.29 2.21 -5.15
C GLU A 183 18.81 2.59 -4.94
N GLY A 184 18.10 2.85 -6.03
CA GLY A 184 16.65 3.01 -6.04
C GLY A 184 15.95 1.75 -6.56
N TRP A 185 14.79 1.40 -6.00
CA TRP A 185 13.97 0.30 -6.50
C TRP A 185 13.59 0.56 -7.96
N TRP A 186 13.92 -0.38 -8.86
CA TRP A 186 13.82 -0.24 -10.32
C TRP A 186 14.46 1.03 -10.89
N GLY A 187 15.46 1.60 -10.19
CA GLY A 187 16.15 2.81 -10.60
C GLY A 187 15.41 4.11 -10.28
N HIS A 188 14.31 4.04 -9.51
CA HIS A 188 13.61 5.23 -9.02
C HIS A 188 14.36 5.86 -7.85
N ASP A 189 14.92 7.04 -8.04
CA ASP A 189 15.68 7.76 -7.03
C ASP A 189 14.82 8.30 -5.87
N THR A 190 13.51 8.41 -6.08
CA THR A 190 12.53 8.75 -5.02
C THR A 190 12.15 7.58 -4.13
N LEU A 191 12.55 6.35 -4.50
CA LEU A 191 12.26 5.10 -3.79
C LEU A 191 13.55 4.35 -3.44
N PRO A 192 14.35 4.85 -2.48
CA PRO A 192 15.58 4.18 -2.03
C PRO A 192 15.32 2.74 -1.62
N LYS A 193 16.05 1.79 -2.23
CA LYS A 193 15.98 0.38 -1.89
C LYS A 193 16.63 0.11 -0.54
N LEU A 194 15.99 -0.69 0.30
CA LEU A 194 16.50 -1.04 1.62
C LEU A 194 17.49 -2.21 1.56
N ASN A 195 18.65 -2.04 2.19
CA ASN A 195 19.78 -2.96 2.12
C ASN A 195 19.86 -3.87 3.36
N TYR A 196 19.00 -4.86 3.39
CA TYR A 196 18.88 -5.77 4.55
C TYR A 196 20.07 -6.71 4.74
N GLU A 197 20.65 -7.23 3.64
CA GLU A 197 21.74 -8.20 3.69
C GLU A 197 22.99 -7.65 4.36
N GLU A 198 23.21 -6.35 4.26
CA GLU A 198 24.40 -5.69 4.83
C GLU A 198 24.07 -4.89 6.12
N SER A 199 22.79 -4.85 6.54
CA SER A 199 22.34 -4.10 7.72
C SER A 199 21.45 -4.92 8.65
N PRO A 200 22.03 -5.66 9.59
CA PRO A 200 21.28 -6.37 10.62
C PRO A 200 20.41 -5.42 11.49
N GLU A 201 20.85 -4.17 11.66
CA GLU A 201 20.13 -3.14 12.40
C GLU A 201 18.83 -2.75 11.69
N LEU A 202 18.87 -2.61 10.36
CA LEU A 202 17.68 -2.37 9.55
C LEU A 202 16.72 -3.56 9.63
N GLU A 203 17.24 -4.79 9.47
CA GLU A 203 16.41 -5.99 9.59
C GLU A 203 15.70 -6.03 10.94
N ALA A 204 16.45 -5.82 12.03
CA ALA A 204 15.88 -5.81 13.37
C ALA A 204 14.84 -4.71 13.57
N TYR A 205 15.08 -3.53 12.99
CA TYR A 205 14.14 -2.41 13.07
C TYR A 205 12.81 -2.77 12.38
N ILE A 206 12.85 -3.23 11.14
CA ILE A 206 11.64 -3.58 10.40
C ILE A 206 10.89 -4.75 11.02
N LEU A 207 11.58 -5.78 11.54
CA LEU A 207 10.93 -6.85 12.30
C LEU A 207 10.25 -6.34 13.57
N ASN A 208 10.83 -5.35 14.25
CA ASN A 208 10.19 -4.70 15.39
C ASN A 208 8.97 -3.87 14.97
N VAL A 209 9.00 -3.18 13.83
CA VAL A 209 7.83 -2.49 13.25
C VAL A 209 6.72 -3.50 12.97
N ALA A 210 7.04 -4.63 12.33
CA ALA A 210 6.09 -5.69 12.03
C ALA A 210 5.39 -6.23 13.30
N LYS A 211 6.15 -6.45 14.37
CA LYS A 211 5.66 -6.89 15.68
C LYS A 211 4.83 -5.82 16.38
N LYS A 212 5.32 -4.57 16.40
CA LYS A 212 4.72 -3.42 17.08
C LYS A 212 3.25 -3.22 16.69
N TRP A 213 2.97 -3.14 15.40
CA TRP A 213 1.64 -2.78 14.91
C TRP A 213 0.58 -3.88 15.10
N VAL A 214 0.99 -5.14 15.23
CA VAL A 214 0.08 -6.25 15.55
C VAL A 214 0.01 -6.58 17.05
N SER A 215 0.72 -5.81 17.88
CA SER A 215 0.75 -5.94 19.34
C SER A 215 -0.06 -4.83 20.00
N PRO A 216 -0.46 -5.00 21.29
CA PRO A 216 -1.00 -3.90 22.08
C PRO A 216 -0.03 -2.70 22.12
N PRO A 217 -0.53 -1.46 22.05
CA PRO A 217 -1.96 -1.08 22.02
C PRO A 217 -2.57 -1.02 20.60
N TYR A 218 -1.79 -1.24 19.55
CA TYR A 218 -2.25 -1.04 18.16
C TYR A 218 -3.19 -2.16 17.71
N ASN A 219 -2.83 -3.43 17.95
CA ASN A 219 -3.66 -4.62 17.71
C ASN A 219 -4.20 -4.75 16.27
N ALA A 220 -3.46 -4.33 15.26
CA ALA A 220 -3.82 -4.64 13.88
C ALA A 220 -3.86 -6.17 13.68
N ASP A 221 -4.73 -6.64 12.77
CA ASP A 221 -4.99 -8.06 12.54
C ASP A 221 -4.16 -8.66 11.42
N GLY A 222 -3.22 -7.91 10.88
CA GLY A 222 -2.30 -8.43 9.87
C GLY A 222 -1.67 -7.37 8.97
N TRP A 223 -0.94 -7.89 7.99
CA TRP A 223 -0.18 -7.15 7.02
C TRP A 223 -0.53 -7.55 5.59
N ARG A 224 -0.73 -6.59 4.72
CA ARG A 224 -0.51 -6.74 3.28
C ARG A 224 0.89 -6.23 2.99
N LEU A 225 1.67 -6.98 2.24
CA LEU A 225 3.07 -6.71 1.98
C LEU A 225 3.27 -6.26 0.54
N ASP A 226 3.70 -5.01 0.40
CA ASP A 226 3.96 -4.38 -0.89
C ASP A 226 5.18 -5.00 -1.56
N VAL A 227 5.08 -5.31 -2.86
CA VAL A 227 6.11 -5.91 -3.71
C VAL A 227 6.99 -6.94 -2.98
N ALA A 228 6.35 -7.84 -2.25
CA ALA A 228 6.99 -8.70 -1.27
C ALA A 228 8.10 -9.61 -1.85
N ALA A 229 7.97 -10.01 -3.11
CA ALA A 229 8.98 -10.83 -3.78
C ALA A 229 10.26 -10.06 -4.14
N ASP A 230 10.20 -8.72 -4.18
CA ASP A 230 11.35 -7.86 -4.53
C ASP A 230 12.24 -7.52 -3.32
N LEU A 231 11.77 -7.82 -2.08
CA LEU A 231 12.52 -7.48 -0.86
C LEU A 231 13.87 -8.20 -0.82
N GLY A 232 14.91 -7.45 -0.46
CA GLY A 232 16.30 -7.94 -0.45
C GLY A 232 16.94 -7.92 -1.84
N HIS A 233 18.19 -8.41 -1.93
CA HIS A 233 18.96 -8.45 -3.17
C HIS A 233 19.13 -9.88 -3.70
N SER A 234 18.72 -10.89 -2.92
CA SER A 234 18.74 -12.29 -3.31
C SER A 234 17.44 -13.00 -2.95
N GLN A 235 17.05 -13.96 -3.77
CA GLN A 235 15.86 -14.79 -3.49
C GLN A 235 16.04 -15.60 -2.19
N GLU A 236 17.26 -16.07 -1.90
CA GLU A 236 17.56 -16.78 -0.67
C GLU A 236 17.30 -15.91 0.56
N TYR A 237 17.77 -14.65 0.53
CA TYR A 237 17.51 -13.72 1.61
C TYR A 237 16.03 -13.36 1.71
N ASN A 238 15.34 -13.13 0.59
CA ASN A 238 13.91 -12.86 0.56
C ASN A 238 13.12 -13.92 1.35
N HIS A 239 13.34 -15.21 1.05
CA HIS A 239 12.69 -16.29 1.77
C HIS A 239 13.08 -16.33 3.27
N LEU A 240 14.35 -16.08 3.58
CA LEU A 240 14.81 -16.03 4.98
C LEU A 240 14.13 -14.89 5.76
N PHE A 241 14.04 -13.71 5.15
CA PHE A 241 13.39 -12.55 5.76
C PHE A 241 11.90 -12.82 6.06
N TRP A 242 11.17 -13.36 5.10
CA TRP A 242 9.73 -13.61 5.29
C TRP A 242 9.46 -14.71 6.33
N LYS A 243 10.36 -15.65 6.51
CA LYS A 243 10.30 -16.61 7.64
C LYS A 243 10.49 -15.91 8.98
N LYS A 244 11.47 -15.02 9.10
CA LYS A 244 11.69 -14.21 10.30
C LYS A 244 10.49 -13.29 10.57
N PHE A 245 9.99 -12.62 9.53
CA PHE A 245 8.81 -11.75 9.61
C PHE A 245 7.59 -12.51 10.15
N ARG A 246 7.28 -13.67 9.56
CA ARG A 246 6.21 -14.53 10.05
C ARG A 246 6.39 -14.89 11.52
N ASN A 247 7.59 -15.29 11.92
CA ASN A 247 7.85 -15.71 13.30
C ASN A 247 7.53 -14.58 14.29
N VAL A 248 8.02 -13.36 14.05
CA VAL A 248 7.77 -12.23 14.95
C VAL A 248 6.32 -11.77 14.96
N VAL A 249 5.65 -11.79 13.82
CA VAL A 249 4.23 -11.45 13.71
C VAL A 249 3.36 -12.47 14.40
N LYS A 250 3.56 -13.78 14.13
CA LYS A 250 2.75 -14.86 14.73
C LYS A 250 3.05 -15.07 16.22
N GLU A 251 4.25 -14.74 16.68
CA GLU A 251 4.56 -14.70 18.11
C GLU A 251 3.77 -13.60 18.84
N ALA A 252 3.63 -12.45 18.21
CA ALA A 252 2.90 -11.31 18.77
C ALA A 252 1.38 -11.48 18.68
N ASN A 253 0.90 -11.94 17.53
CA ASN A 253 -0.50 -12.19 17.26
C ASN A 253 -0.64 -13.43 16.35
N PRO A 254 -0.94 -14.62 16.91
CA PRO A 254 -1.05 -15.86 16.15
C PRO A 254 -2.12 -15.83 15.04
N GLU A 255 -3.16 -14.99 15.20
CA GLU A 255 -4.27 -14.85 14.26
C GLU A 255 -3.98 -13.80 13.16
N ALA A 256 -2.89 -13.02 13.27
CA ALA A 256 -2.58 -11.98 12.29
C ALA A 256 -2.35 -12.58 10.90
N LEU A 257 -3.04 -12.06 9.90
CA LEU A 257 -2.87 -12.46 8.49
C LEU A 257 -1.59 -11.85 7.91
N ILE A 258 -0.87 -12.63 7.11
CA ILE A 258 0.28 -12.18 6.31
C ILE A 258 -0.09 -12.42 4.85
N LEU A 259 -0.49 -11.37 4.15
CA LEU A 259 -0.94 -11.39 2.76
C LEU A 259 0.04 -10.60 1.91
N ALA A 260 0.55 -11.18 0.83
CA ALA A 260 1.53 -10.51 -0.01
C ALA A 260 0.95 -10.02 -1.34
N GLU A 261 1.43 -8.88 -1.81
CA GLU A 261 1.36 -8.57 -3.23
C GLU A 261 2.38 -9.39 -3.98
N HIS A 262 1.90 -10.18 -4.92
CA HIS A 262 2.74 -11.02 -5.77
C HIS A 262 2.03 -11.31 -7.09
N TYR A 263 2.76 -11.24 -8.18
CA TYR A 263 2.35 -11.65 -9.52
C TYR A 263 3.03 -12.97 -9.88
N GLY A 264 2.31 -13.86 -10.52
CA GLY A 264 2.81 -15.20 -10.88
C GLY A 264 2.56 -16.26 -9.80
N ASP A 265 3.35 -17.34 -9.83
CA ASP A 265 3.18 -18.50 -8.94
C ASP A 265 3.71 -18.23 -7.53
N PRO A 266 2.84 -18.13 -6.49
CA PRO A 266 3.25 -17.85 -5.12
C PRO A 266 3.69 -19.08 -4.33
N LYS A 267 3.74 -20.25 -4.96
CA LYS A 267 3.88 -21.56 -4.30
C LYS A 267 5.07 -21.62 -3.34
N ASP A 268 6.20 -21.04 -3.70
CA ASP A 268 7.44 -21.15 -2.90
C ASP A 268 7.34 -20.35 -1.58
N TRP A 269 6.46 -19.35 -1.51
CA TRP A 269 6.20 -18.57 -0.28
C TRP A 269 5.00 -19.09 0.52
N LEU A 270 4.15 -19.94 -0.07
CA LEU A 270 2.94 -20.47 0.58
C LEU A 270 3.15 -21.86 1.21
N GLN A 271 4.36 -22.15 1.69
CA GLN A 271 4.69 -23.42 2.34
C GLN A 271 4.28 -23.49 3.82
N GLY A 272 3.62 -22.44 4.34
CA GLY A 272 3.18 -22.37 5.74
C GLY A 272 4.18 -21.72 6.69
N ASP A 273 5.33 -21.30 6.20
CA ASP A 273 6.42 -20.69 6.99
C ASP A 273 6.76 -19.25 6.59
N GLN A 274 6.02 -18.68 5.62
CA GLN A 274 6.21 -17.31 5.13
C GLN A 274 4.85 -16.59 5.06
N TRP A 275 4.28 -16.40 3.85
CA TRP A 275 2.97 -15.76 3.69
C TRP A 275 1.83 -16.75 3.95
N ASP A 276 0.69 -16.23 4.40
CA ASP A 276 -0.55 -17.02 4.50
C ASP A 276 -1.26 -17.10 3.16
N SER A 277 -1.27 -15.99 2.40
CA SER A 277 -1.91 -15.88 1.09
C SER A 277 -1.37 -14.69 0.30
N VAL A 278 -1.96 -14.43 -0.87
CA VAL A 278 -1.60 -13.33 -1.76
C VAL A 278 -2.83 -12.57 -2.27
N MET A 279 -2.60 -11.36 -2.79
CA MET A 279 -3.55 -10.68 -3.68
C MET A 279 -3.71 -11.57 -4.92
N ASN A 280 -4.94 -12.01 -5.18
CA ASN A 280 -5.22 -13.06 -6.16
C ASN A 280 -5.32 -12.51 -7.59
N TYR A 281 -4.18 -12.07 -8.13
CA TYR A 281 -4.10 -11.53 -9.48
C TYR A 281 -4.34 -12.60 -10.53
N ASP A 282 -3.50 -13.64 -10.54
CA ASP A 282 -3.43 -14.62 -11.62
C ASP A 282 -4.57 -15.66 -11.57
N ALA A 283 -5.01 -16.05 -10.35
CA ALA A 283 -6.12 -16.99 -10.18
C ALA A 283 -7.49 -16.33 -10.01
N PHE A 284 -7.61 -15.01 -10.19
CA PHE A 284 -8.90 -14.32 -10.10
C PHE A 284 -8.95 -13.02 -10.91
N MET A 285 -8.26 -11.95 -10.49
CA MET A 285 -8.48 -10.59 -11.01
C MET A 285 -8.23 -10.50 -12.51
N GLU A 286 -7.12 -11.06 -12.98
CA GLU A 286 -6.73 -10.98 -14.39
C GLU A 286 -7.66 -11.79 -15.29
N PRO A 287 -7.88 -13.11 -15.06
CA PRO A 287 -8.79 -13.88 -15.89
C PRO A 287 -10.22 -13.36 -15.87
N MET A 288 -10.72 -12.89 -14.73
CA MET A 288 -12.03 -12.25 -14.64
C MET A 288 -12.10 -11.00 -15.52
N THR A 289 -11.07 -10.17 -15.49
CA THR A 289 -11.01 -8.94 -16.26
C THR A 289 -11.09 -9.20 -17.75
N TRP A 290 -10.18 -9.99 -18.31
CA TRP A 290 -10.17 -10.21 -19.76
C TRP A 290 -11.30 -11.11 -20.24
N PHE A 291 -11.78 -12.05 -19.44
CA PHE A 291 -12.90 -12.91 -19.80
C PHE A 291 -14.20 -12.13 -19.95
N LEU A 292 -14.50 -11.21 -19.02
CA LEU A 292 -15.75 -10.46 -19.01
C LEU A 292 -15.69 -9.16 -19.82
N THR A 293 -14.50 -8.58 -19.99
CA THR A 293 -14.36 -7.26 -20.64
C THR A 293 -13.49 -7.27 -21.89
N GLY A 294 -12.71 -8.32 -22.14
CA GLY A 294 -11.69 -8.32 -23.19
C GLY A 294 -10.50 -7.38 -22.91
N MET A 295 -10.47 -6.71 -21.76
CA MET A 295 -9.42 -5.75 -21.42
C MET A 295 -8.30 -6.44 -20.64
N GLU A 296 -7.05 -6.06 -20.93
CA GLU A 296 -5.90 -6.46 -20.16
C GLU A 296 -5.69 -5.47 -18.99
N LYS A 297 -5.47 -5.95 -17.77
CA LYS A 297 -5.50 -5.10 -16.57
C LYS A 297 -4.34 -4.11 -16.44
N HIS A 298 -3.16 -4.43 -16.96
CA HIS A 298 -1.98 -3.59 -16.82
C HIS A 298 -1.92 -2.49 -17.87
N SER A 299 -2.20 -2.84 -19.13
CA SER A 299 -2.09 -1.93 -20.27
C SER A 299 -3.42 -1.26 -20.62
N ASP A 300 -4.54 -1.79 -20.14
CA ASP A 300 -5.90 -1.46 -20.59
C ASP A 300 -6.07 -1.64 -22.13
N GLU A 301 -5.32 -2.56 -22.73
CA GLU A 301 -5.50 -2.95 -24.12
C GLU A 301 -6.72 -3.84 -24.29
N TYR A 302 -7.43 -3.67 -25.38
CA TYR A 302 -8.54 -4.54 -25.74
C TYR A 302 -8.08 -5.70 -26.62
N LYS A 303 -8.39 -6.92 -26.17
CA LYS A 303 -8.05 -8.19 -26.82
C LYS A 303 -9.33 -9.00 -27.07
N ASP A 304 -9.96 -8.80 -28.21
CA ASP A 304 -11.25 -9.41 -28.57
C ASP A 304 -11.26 -10.94 -28.49
N TYR A 305 -10.14 -11.59 -28.78
CA TYR A 305 -10.00 -13.06 -28.71
C TYR A 305 -10.05 -13.61 -27.29
N MET A 306 -9.91 -12.77 -26.26
CA MET A 306 -9.99 -13.16 -24.85
C MET A 306 -11.41 -13.02 -24.29
N LEU A 307 -12.23 -12.11 -24.86
CA LEU A 307 -13.58 -11.86 -24.42
C LEU A 307 -14.44 -13.13 -24.57
N GLY A 308 -14.99 -13.62 -23.45
CA GLY A 308 -15.84 -14.81 -23.44
C GLY A 308 -15.15 -16.13 -23.80
N ASN A 309 -13.82 -16.15 -23.85
CA ASN A 309 -13.05 -17.35 -24.16
C ASN A 309 -12.99 -18.29 -22.95
N ILE A 310 -13.98 -19.19 -22.86
CA ILE A 310 -14.16 -20.09 -21.72
C ILE A 310 -13.00 -21.08 -21.58
N GLU A 311 -12.43 -21.55 -22.67
CA GLU A 311 -11.30 -22.51 -22.63
C GLU A 311 -10.06 -21.86 -21.99
N ASN A 312 -9.70 -20.65 -22.43
CA ASN A 312 -8.61 -19.90 -21.81
C ASN A 312 -8.90 -19.57 -20.34
N TYR A 313 -10.13 -19.16 -20.02
CA TYR A 313 -10.54 -18.85 -18.66
C TYR A 313 -10.40 -20.06 -17.73
N GLU A 314 -10.98 -21.21 -18.12
CA GLU A 314 -10.93 -22.45 -17.34
C GLU A 314 -9.48 -22.94 -17.15
N ASN A 315 -8.68 -22.95 -18.20
CA ASN A 315 -7.28 -23.36 -18.16
C ASN A 315 -6.46 -22.46 -17.24
N THR A 316 -6.62 -21.13 -17.34
CA THR A 316 -5.89 -20.15 -16.52
C THR A 316 -6.27 -20.28 -15.06
N MET A 317 -7.58 -20.30 -14.74
CA MET A 317 -8.06 -20.43 -13.37
C MET A 317 -7.61 -21.75 -12.74
N THR A 318 -7.72 -22.86 -13.46
CA THR A 318 -7.31 -24.19 -12.97
C THR A 318 -5.80 -24.22 -12.71
N HIS A 319 -5.01 -23.67 -13.63
CA HIS A 319 -3.55 -23.65 -13.50
C HIS A 319 -3.11 -22.87 -12.25
N TYR A 320 -3.55 -21.64 -12.10
CA TYR A 320 -3.11 -20.78 -10.99
C TYR A 320 -3.73 -21.18 -9.65
N MET A 321 -4.99 -21.62 -9.61
CA MET A 321 -5.59 -22.14 -8.37
C MET A 321 -4.85 -23.37 -7.84
N ALA A 322 -4.25 -24.18 -8.71
CA ALA A 322 -3.48 -25.34 -8.31
C ALA A 322 -2.15 -24.99 -7.59
N SER A 323 -1.69 -23.75 -7.68
CA SER A 323 -0.51 -23.25 -6.94
C SER A 323 -0.78 -23.02 -5.44
N PHE A 324 -2.05 -23.01 -5.03
CA PHE A 324 -2.44 -22.73 -3.65
C PHE A 324 -2.70 -24.01 -2.86
N ALA A 325 -2.26 -24.05 -1.60
CA ALA A 325 -2.91 -24.89 -0.61
C ALA A 325 -4.34 -24.38 -0.36
N THR A 326 -5.26 -25.28 0.01
CA THR A 326 -6.67 -24.91 0.22
C THR A 326 -6.85 -23.76 1.22
N SER A 327 -6.11 -23.75 2.32
CA SER A 327 -6.16 -22.67 3.32
C SER A 327 -5.72 -21.32 2.75
N SER A 328 -4.64 -21.31 1.94
CA SER A 328 -4.16 -20.08 1.30
C SER A 328 -5.14 -19.58 0.24
N LEU A 329 -5.75 -20.48 -0.54
CA LEU A 329 -6.77 -20.12 -1.52
C LEU A 329 -8.01 -19.49 -0.87
N GLN A 330 -8.46 -20.02 0.28
CA GLN A 330 -9.60 -19.47 1.01
C GLN A 330 -9.38 -18.07 1.56
N CYS A 331 -8.13 -17.68 1.78
CA CYS A 331 -7.75 -16.35 2.21
C CYS A 331 -7.24 -15.45 1.06
N ALA A 332 -7.18 -15.97 -0.17
CA ALA A 332 -6.69 -15.22 -1.32
C ALA A 332 -7.61 -14.03 -1.61
N MET A 333 -7.00 -12.87 -1.83
CA MET A 333 -7.71 -11.60 -1.95
C MET A 333 -8.31 -11.45 -3.36
N ASN A 334 -9.58 -11.85 -3.51
CA ASN A 334 -10.30 -11.78 -4.77
C ASN A 334 -10.85 -10.37 -5.00
N GLN A 335 -10.16 -9.58 -5.78
CA GLN A 335 -10.51 -8.18 -6.10
C GLN A 335 -10.85 -8.03 -7.58
N LEU A 336 -11.75 -7.11 -7.91
CA LEU A 336 -12.04 -6.69 -9.28
C LEU A 336 -11.28 -5.41 -9.64
N SER A 337 -11.10 -4.53 -8.67
CA SER A 337 -10.40 -3.26 -8.78
C SER A 337 -9.43 -3.07 -7.62
N ASN A 338 -8.38 -2.27 -7.82
CA ASN A 338 -7.49 -1.76 -6.79
C ASN A 338 -6.88 -0.40 -7.20
N HIS A 339 -5.97 0.11 -6.39
CA HIS A 339 -5.33 1.41 -6.61
C HIS A 339 -4.33 1.45 -7.79
N ASP A 340 -3.84 0.30 -8.27
CA ASP A 340 -2.84 0.22 -9.36
C ASP A 340 -3.45 0.14 -10.75
N HIS A 341 -4.72 -0.22 -10.85
CA HIS A 341 -5.37 -0.55 -12.10
C HIS A 341 -6.63 0.29 -12.31
N SER A 342 -7.03 0.45 -13.57
CA SER A 342 -8.34 1.01 -13.88
C SER A 342 -9.44 0.19 -13.22
N ARG A 343 -10.51 0.85 -12.76
CA ARG A 343 -11.62 0.12 -12.14
C ARG A 343 -12.24 -0.86 -13.13
N PHE A 344 -12.71 -1.99 -12.62
CA PHE A 344 -13.35 -3.02 -13.43
C PHE A 344 -14.54 -2.45 -14.21
N LEU A 345 -15.38 -1.62 -13.56
CA LEU A 345 -16.51 -0.97 -14.22
C LEU A 345 -16.05 -0.11 -15.41
N THR A 346 -14.95 0.63 -15.29
CA THR A 346 -14.36 1.41 -16.38
C THR A 346 -13.99 0.51 -17.56
N ARG A 347 -13.37 -0.65 -17.33
CA ARG A 347 -12.96 -1.58 -18.39
C ARG A 347 -14.12 -2.14 -19.19
N THR A 348 -15.33 -2.16 -18.64
CA THR A 348 -16.53 -2.61 -19.37
C THR A 348 -16.90 -1.70 -20.54
N ASN A 349 -16.33 -0.51 -20.67
CA ASN A 349 -16.55 0.39 -21.79
C ASN A 349 -15.58 0.16 -22.98
N HIS A 350 -14.61 -0.73 -22.83
CA HIS A 350 -13.61 -1.12 -23.84
C HIS A 350 -12.75 0.04 -24.35
N LYS A 351 -12.67 1.16 -23.65
CA LYS A 351 -11.78 2.27 -24.02
C LYS A 351 -10.35 1.91 -23.61
N VAL A 352 -9.45 2.01 -24.57
CA VAL A 352 -8.02 1.74 -24.37
C VAL A 352 -7.36 2.92 -23.67
N GLY A 353 -6.55 2.62 -22.65
CA GLY A 353 -5.78 3.59 -21.88
C GLY A 353 -6.38 3.87 -20.49
N ARG A 354 -5.52 4.39 -19.62
CA ARG A 354 -5.90 4.66 -18.22
C ARG A 354 -6.67 5.97 -18.09
N ALA A 355 -7.57 6.05 -17.11
CA ALA A 355 -8.34 7.25 -16.78
C ALA A 355 -7.46 8.49 -16.53
N ALA A 356 -6.25 8.31 -15.96
CA ALA A 356 -5.27 9.37 -15.78
C ALA A 356 -4.86 10.04 -17.12
N ASN A 357 -4.86 9.29 -18.20
CA ASN A 357 -4.50 9.76 -19.54
C ASN A 357 -5.72 10.21 -20.36
N LEU A 358 -6.88 9.59 -20.12
CA LEU A 358 -8.10 9.81 -20.92
C LEU A 358 -9.07 10.80 -20.27
N GLY A 359 -8.88 11.11 -18.98
CA GLY A 359 -9.77 11.94 -18.18
C GLY A 359 -10.94 11.17 -17.56
N THR A 360 -11.54 11.75 -16.53
CA THR A 360 -12.60 11.13 -15.72
C THR A 360 -13.87 10.85 -16.51
N GLN A 361 -14.19 11.66 -17.50
CA GLN A 361 -15.34 11.45 -18.39
C GLN A 361 -15.20 10.14 -19.18
N ALA A 362 -14.02 9.88 -19.76
CA ALA A 362 -13.76 8.65 -20.49
C ALA A 362 -13.86 7.40 -19.61
N ALA A 363 -13.53 7.51 -18.33
CA ALA A 363 -13.64 6.42 -17.37
C ALA A 363 -15.09 6.03 -17.03
N SER A 364 -16.05 6.94 -17.15
CA SER A 364 -17.46 6.74 -16.75
C SER A 364 -18.43 6.58 -17.93
N GLU A 365 -18.06 7.01 -19.14
CA GLU A 365 -18.91 6.90 -20.32
C GLU A 365 -18.95 5.48 -20.90
N GLY A 366 -20.17 5.02 -21.23
CA GLY A 366 -20.37 3.75 -21.92
C GLY A 366 -20.10 2.51 -21.07
N VAL A 367 -19.99 2.65 -19.76
CA VAL A 367 -19.80 1.52 -18.83
C VAL A 367 -21.01 0.60 -18.80
N ASN A 368 -20.77 -0.69 -18.61
CA ASN A 368 -21.81 -1.72 -18.54
C ASN A 368 -21.97 -2.27 -17.11
N LYS A 369 -22.96 -1.75 -16.39
CA LYS A 369 -23.28 -2.21 -15.03
C LYS A 369 -23.78 -3.67 -14.99
N GLY A 370 -24.25 -4.24 -16.10
CA GLY A 370 -24.63 -5.66 -16.20
C GLY A 370 -23.41 -6.55 -16.04
N ILE A 371 -22.36 -6.26 -16.78
CA ILE A 371 -21.05 -6.98 -16.68
C ILE A 371 -20.46 -6.85 -15.27
N MET A 372 -20.53 -5.64 -14.66
CA MET A 372 -20.09 -5.46 -13.26
C MET A 372 -20.85 -6.37 -12.31
N LYS A 373 -22.20 -6.47 -12.44
CA LYS A 373 -23.00 -7.35 -11.59
C LYS A 373 -22.66 -8.82 -11.78
N GLU A 374 -22.37 -9.26 -13.00
CA GLU A 374 -21.90 -10.63 -13.28
C GLU A 374 -20.57 -10.90 -12.57
N ALA A 375 -19.63 -9.97 -12.66
CA ALA A 375 -18.35 -10.07 -11.99
C ALA A 375 -18.50 -10.16 -10.46
N VAL A 376 -19.36 -9.33 -9.87
CA VAL A 376 -19.64 -9.36 -8.42
C VAL A 376 -20.26 -10.69 -8.00
N VAL A 377 -21.18 -11.28 -8.78
CA VAL A 377 -21.75 -12.60 -8.47
C VAL A 377 -20.65 -13.65 -8.42
N ILE A 378 -19.73 -13.64 -9.39
CA ILE A 378 -18.61 -14.57 -9.39
C ILE A 378 -17.69 -14.30 -8.20
N GLN A 379 -17.32 -13.04 -7.95
CA GLN A 379 -16.46 -12.63 -6.84
C GLN A 379 -16.99 -13.15 -5.49
N MET A 380 -18.28 -13.01 -5.25
CA MET A 380 -18.92 -13.41 -3.98
C MET A 380 -19.11 -14.93 -3.85
N THR A 381 -18.96 -15.69 -4.92
CA THR A 381 -19.19 -17.15 -4.92
C THR A 381 -17.93 -17.96 -5.24
N TRP A 382 -16.85 -17.31 -5.66
CA TRP A 382 -15.58 -17.97 -5.98
C TRP A 382 -14.75 -18.23 -4.72
N PRO A 383 -14.00 -19.35 -4.66
CA PRO A 383 -13.11 -19.60 -3.52
C PRO A 383 -12.09 -18.48 -3.32
N GLY A 384 -12.03 -17.94 -2.11
CA GLY A 384 -11.17 -16.80 -1.73
C GLY A 384 -11.93 -15.79 -0.87
N ALA A 385 -11.28 -14.69 -0.54
CA ALA A 385 -11.84 -13.57 0.20
C ALA A 385 -12.34 -12.47 -0.76
N PRO A 386 -13.65 -12.29 -0.95
CA PRO A 386 -14.16 -11.20 -1.78
C PRO A 386 -13.67 -9.86 -1.25
N THR A 387 -13.03 -9.06 -2.09
CA THR A 387 -12.44 -7.79 -1.69
C THR A 387 -12.99 -6.67 -2.55
N LEU A 388 -13.70 -5.76 -1.89
CA LEU A 388 -14.27 -4.57 -2.53
C LEU A 388 -13.25 -3.42 -2.49
N TYR A 389 -12.97 -2.83 -3.63
CA TYR A 389 -12.25 -1.56 -3.69
C TYR A 389 -13.27 -0.43 -3.48
N TYR A 390 -12.99 0.49 -2.57
CA TYR A 390 -13.94 1.56 -2.22
C TYR A 390 -14.57 2.22 -3.45
N GLY A 391 -15.89 2.40 -3.42
CA GLY A 391 -16.68 2.96 -4.52
C GLY A 391 -17.02 1.98 -5.65
N ASP A 392 -16.76 0.68 -5.49
CA ASP A 392 -17.24 -0.37 -6.39
C ASP A 392 -18.59 -0.97 -5.92
N GLU A 393 -19.00 -0.68 -4.67
CA GLU A 393 -20.26 -1.09 -4.04
C GLU A 393 -21.53 -0.38 -4.56
#